data_9da39459cf6e7dfaa9e24eda8c9affe4
#
_entry.id   9da39459cf6e7dfaa9e24eda8c9affe4
#
_cell.length_a   1.000
_cell.length_b   1.000
_cell.length_c   1.000
_cell.angle_alpha   90.00
_cell.angle_beta   90.00
_cell.angle_gamma   90.00
#
_symmetry.space_group_name_H-M   'P 1'
#
loop_
_entity.id
_entity.type
_entity.pdbx_description
1 polymer ?
#
loop_
_entity_poly.entity_id
_entity_poly.type
_entity_poly.pdbx_seq_one_letter_code
_entity_poly.pdbx_strand_id
1 'polypeptide(L)'
;KDDIDWVGSSYVLYDTKKALSRFKNDNPPYKIIDSAQEVRRNQFAEDAKDNDLMIFSLYPTKPVGGMDGGIMVSNDKYKIDYYRAITHLGVSSVNNNSWERKLISSGWKMHPNSAQCYVALKNLEKLDEKNQRIDEIKNQYNEAFELTNRSRHLYRIEAQNKKEFMRNMKDFGIETGFHYGPAHLNPFYSIEKSGPLDKTIESSSKTVSIPFNESLSNRDIKFIIDKVNNYK
;
A
#
# COMPACT_ATOMS: atom_id res chain seq x y z
N LYS A 1 11.65 0.20 17.34
CA LYS A 1 11.56 1.42 16.50
C LYS A 1 12.39 1.34 15.21
N ASP A 2 13.30 0.40 15.12
CA ASP A 2 14.29 0.33 14.03
C ASP A 2 13.97 -0.73 12.98
N ASP A 3 12.71 -1.19 12.92
CA ASP A 3 12.35 -2.44 12.25
C ASP A 3 11.25 -2.30 11.21
N ILE A 4 11.10 -1.14 10.59
CA ILE A 4 10.30 -1.01 9.38
C ILE A 4 11.26 -1.13 8.21
N ASP A 5 11.47 -2.37 7.77
CA ASP A 5 12.17 -2.62 6.52
C ASP A 5 11.25 -2.23 5.36
N TRP A 6 11.56 -1.11 4.75
CA TRP A 6 10.94 -0.70 3.51
C TRP A 6 11.51 -1.54 2.37
N VAL A 7 10.77 -2.54 1.96
CA VAL A 7 11.07 -3.28 0.73
C VAL A 7 10.13 -2.77 -0.36
N GLY A 8 10.60 -1.84 -1.15
CA GLY A 8 9.77 -1.21 -2.17
C GLY A 8 8.60 -0.44 -1.54
N SER A 9 7.36 -0.83 -1.86
CA SER A 9 6.14 -0.28 -1.27
C SER A 9 5.44 -1.24 -0.31
N SER A 10 6.11 -2.35 0.05
CA SER A 10 5.64 -3.32 1.03
C SER A 10 6.41 -3.19 2.32
N TYR A 11 5.77 -3.42 3.46
CA TYR A 11 6.40 -3.36 4.77
C TYR A 11 5.78 -4.36 5.76
N VAL A 12 6.57 -4.75 6.77
CA VAL A 12 6.12 -5.66 7.81
C VAL A 12 5.35 -4.86 8.86
N LEU A 13 4.04 -5.10 8.98
CA LEU A 13 3.19 -4.49 10.01
C LEU A 13 3.31 -5.20 11.35
N TYR A 14 3.51 -6.51 11.33
CA TYR A 14 3.47 -7.32 12.52
C TYR A 14 4.44 -8.49 12.41
N ASP A 15 5.30 -8.66 13.41
CA ASP A 15 6.21 -9.80 13.55
C ASP A 15 5.93 -10.53 14.87
N THR A 16 5.40 -11.74 14.81
CA THR A 16 5.02 -12.52 15.99
C THR A 16 6.21 -12.93 16.83
N LYS A 17 7.45 -13.00 16.29
CA LYS A 17 8.63 -13.23 17.10
C LYS A 17 8.85 -12.16 18.15
N LYS A 18 8.54 -10.91 17.83
CA LYS A 18 8.64 -9.78 18.74
C LYS A 18 7.43 -9.66 19.67
N ALA A 19 6.28 -10.17 19.26
CA ALA A 19 5.04 -10.18 20.05
C ALA A 19 4.95 -11.37 21.02
N LEU A 20 5.67 -12.45 20.79
CA LEU A 20 5.61 -13.71 21.56
C LEU A 20 5.89 -13.57 23.07
N SER A 21 6.50 -12.49 23.52
CA SER A 21 6.56 -12.21 24.97
C SER A 21 5.20 -11.93 25.62
N ARG A 22 4.16 -11.63 24.81
CA ARG A 22 2.80 -11.29 25.28
C ARG A 22 1.74 -12.36 24.95
N PHE A 23 1.95 -13.15 23.90
CA PHE A 23 0.96 -14.15 23.41
C PHE A 23 1.62 -15.51 23.26
N LYS A 24 1.35 -16.41 24.21
CA LYS A 24 2.01 -17.73 24.28
C LYS A 24 1.60 -18.75 23.21
N ASN A 25 0.70 -18.41 22.28
CA ASN A 25 0.03 -19.37 21.40
C ASN A 25 0.29 -19.22 19.89
N ASP A 26 1.13 -18.26 19.46
CA ASP A 26 1.48 -18.13 18.04
C ASP A 26 2.66 -19.03 17.70
N ASN A 27 2.39 -20.24 17.27
CA ASN A 27 3.42 -21.17 16.82
C ASN A 27 2.98 -21.80 15.49
N PRO A 28 3.77 -21.67 14.42
CA PRO A 28 5.03 -20.92 14.32
C PRO A 28 4.82 -19.40 14.20
N PRO A 29 5.84 -18.59 14.53
CA PRO A 29 5.76 -17.14 14.34
C PRO A 29 5.59 -16.80 12.86
N TYR A 30 4.81 -15.76 12.57
CA TYR A 30 4.55 -15.26 11.22
C TYR A 30 4.60 -13.74 11.15
N LYS A 31 4.67 -13.21 9.93
CA LYS A 31 4.63 -11.78 9.66
C LYS A 31 3.31 -11.42 8.98
N ILE A 32 2.86 -10.19 9.18
CA ILE A 32 1.85 -9.55 8.34
C ILE A 32 2.57 -8.51 7.48
N ILE A 33 2.57 -8.72 6.18
CA ILE A 33 3.24 -7.87 5.20
C ILE A 33 2.18 -7.02 4.52
N ASP A 34 2.27 -5.69 4.70
CA ASP A 34 1.41 -4.75 4.01
C ASP A 34 1.99 -4.46 2.62
N SER A 35 1.31 -4.94 1.60
CA SER A 35 1.61 -4.69 0.19
C SER A 35 0.52 -3.84 -0.48
N ALA A 36 -0.13 -2.95 0.28
CA ALA A 36 -1.21 -2.11 -0.24
C ALA A 36 -0.76 -1.14 -1.36
N GLN A 37 0.53 -0.92 -1.54
CA GLN A 37 1.09 -0.03 -2.56
C GLN A 37 1.93 -0.73 -3.63
N GLU A 38 2.06 -2.05 -3.56
CA GLU A 38 2.81 -2.83 -4.54
C GLU A 38 2.11 -4.14 -4.84
N VAL A 39 1.93 -4.44 -6.13
CA VAL A 39 1.48 -5.75 -6.61
C VAL A 39 2.34 -6.15 -7.79
N ARG A 40 2.97 -7.32 -7.72
CA ARG A 40 3.77 -7.89 -8.79
C ARG A 40 3.60 -9.41 -8.87
N ARG A 41 3.96 -9.96 -10.00
CA ARG A 41 3.92 -11.43 -10.20
C ARG A 41 4.87 -12.13 -9.20
N ASN A 42 4.45 -13.24 -8.65
CA ASN A 42 5.20 -14.06 -7.70
C ASN A 42 5.62 -13.39 -6.39
N GLN A 43 5.08 -12.21 -6.08
CA GLN A 43 5.51 -11.41 -4.93
C GLN A 43 5.47 -12.16 -3.60
N PHE A 44 4.40 -12.93 -3.33
CA PHE A 44 4.32 -13.70 -2.08
C PHE A 44 5.46 -14.72 -1.96
N ALA A 45 5.77 -15.44 -3.05
CA ALA A 45 6.82 -16.45 -3.04
C ALA A 45 8.23 -15.84 -2.84
N GLU A 46 8.42 -14.60 -3.25
CA GLU A 46 9.71 -13.90 -3.14
C GLU A 46 9.89 -13.18 -1.80
N ASP A 47 8.83 -12.58 -1.25
CA ASP A 47 8.90 -11.67 -0.10
C ASP A 47 8.43 -12.30 1.22
N ALA A 48 7.70 -13.41 1.17
CA ALA A 48 7.04 -14.01 2.33
C ALA A 48 7.46 -15.46 2.56
N LYS A 49 7.20 -15.97 3.77
CA LYS A 49 7.29 -17.39 4.12
C LYS A 49 5.90 -18.03 4.07
N ASP A 50 5.84 -19.34 4.03
CA ASP A 50 4.58 -20.10 3.89
C ASP A 50 3.50 -19.73 4.90
N ASN A 51 3.89 -19.43 6.14
CA ASN A 51 2.98 -19.09 7.21
C ASN A 51 2.73 -17.57 7.39
N ASP A 52 3.40 -16.73 6.59
CA ASP A 52 3.17 -15.29 6.61
C ASP A 52 1.81 -14.91 5.97
N LEU A 53 1.34 -13.73 6.27
CA LEU A 53 0.18 -13.12 5.64
C LEU A 53 0.64 -11.91 4.84
N MET A 54 0.23 -11.83 3.58
CA MET A 54 0.45 -10.66 2.75
C MET A 54 -0.90 -10.03 2.40
N ILE A 55 -1.03 -8.71 2.58
CA ILE A 55 -2.27 -7.99 2.34
C ILE A 55 -2.11 -6.97 1.22
N PHE A 56 -3.11 -6.91 0.35
CA PHE A 56 -3.19 -6.00 -0.78
C PHE A 56 -4.45 -5.17 -0.69
N SER A 57 -4.37 -3.89 -1.07
CA SER A 57 -5.52 -3.02 -1.18
C SER A 57 -6.08 -3.01 -2.60
N LEU A 58 -7.40 -3.07 -2.70
CA LEU A 58 -8.15 -2.88 -3.95
C LEU A 58 -8.83 -1.51 -4.01
N TYR A 59 -8.42 -0.55 -3.16
CA TYR A 59 -8.91 0.81 -3.25
C TYR A 59 -8.64 1.39 -4.67
N PRO A 60 -9.51 2.23 -5.24
CA PRO A 60 -9.44 2.63 -6.65
C PRO A 60 -8.09 3.17 -7.13
N THR A 61 -7.35 3.88 -6.28
CA THR A 61 -6.05 4.47 -6.63
C THR A 61 -4.87 3.50 -6.48
N LYS A 62 -5.10 2.27 -6.03
CA LYS A 62 -4.04 1.28 -5.79
C LYS A 62 -3.62 0.57 -7.09
N PRO A 63 -2.47 -0.13 -7.09
CA PRO A 63 -1.96 -0.82 -8.29
C PRO A 63 -3.00 -1.71 -8.98
N VAL A 64 -3.83 -2.42 -8.21
CA VAL A 64 -4.99 -3.16 -8.69
C VAL A 64 -6.25 -2.53 -8.09
N GLY A 65 -6.75 -1.46 -8.71
CA GLY A 65 -7.98 -0.82 -8.27
C GLY A 65 -9.20 -1.70 -8.51
N GLY A 66 -10.02 -1.94 -7.50
CA GLY A 66 -11.21 -2.81 -7.56
C GLY A 66 -12.47 -2.14 -7.02
N MET A 67 -12.60 -0.84 -7.10
CA MET A 67 -13.62 0.01 -6.47
C MET A 67 -13.43 0.13 -4.96
N ASP A 68 -13.23 -0.98 -4.24
CA ASP A 68 -12.90 -1.07 -2.81
C ASP A 68 -12.53 -2.51 -2.46
N GLY A 69 -12.06 -2.73 -1.21
CA GLY A 69 -11.75 -4.03 -0.68
C GLY A 69 -10.25 -4.32 -0.56
N GLY A 70 -9.95 -5.58 -0.37
CA GLY A 70 -8.56 -6.06 -0.26
C GLY A 70 -8.46 -7.56 -0.48
N ILE A 71 -7.23 -8.03 -0.60
CA ILE A 71 -6.90 -9.45 -0.73
C ILE A 71 -5.89 -9.79 0.36
N MET A 72 -6.08 -10.95 0.98
CA MET A 72 -5.13 -11.57 1.89
C MET A 72 -4.62 -12.87 1.27
N VAL A 73 -3.32 -13.06 1.28
CA VAL A 73 -2.64 -14.22 0.72
C VAL A 73 -1.78 -14.89 1.79
N SER A 74 -1.81 -16.21 1.83
CA SER A 74 -0.91 -17.07 2.61
C SER A 74 -0.90 -18.47 2.01
N ASN A 75 0.17 -19.24 2.22
CA ASN A 75 0.20 -20.68 1.96
C ASN A 75 -0.37 -21.47 3.15
N ASP A 76 -0.58 -20.85 4.31
CA ASP A 76 -1.21 -21.47 5.47
C ASP A 76 -2.73 -21.53 5.28
N LYS A 77 -3.20 -22.68 4.80
CA LYS A 77 -4.63 -22.92 4.55
C LYS A 77 -5.49 -22.71 5.80
N TYR A 78 -5.00 -23.09 6.98
CA TYR A 78 -5.77 -22.93 8.22
C TYR A 78 -6.06 -21.45 8.53
N LYS A 79 -5.04 -20.59 8.40
CA LYS A 79 -5.21 -19.14 8.57
C LYS A 79 -6.17 -18.58 7.54
N ILE A 80 -6.03 -18.95 6.28
CA ILE A 80 -6.92 -18.45 5.20
C ILE A 80 -8.37 -18.87 5.47
N ASP A 81 -8.63 -20.10 5.86
CA ASP A 81 -9.99 -20.56 6.16
C ASP A 81 -10.58 -19.85 7.39
N TYR A 82 -9.76 -19.62 8.41
CA TYR A 82 -10.15 -18.87 9.60
C TYR A 82 -10.50 -17.40 9.29
N TYR A 83 -9.61 -16.70 8.57
CA TYR A 83 -9.88 -15.30 8.19
C TYR A 83 -11.02 -15.16 7.20
N ARG A 84 -11.22 -16.14 6.31
CA ARG A 84 -12.39 -16.20 5.44
C ARG A 84 -13.68 -16.30 6.27
N ALA A 85 -13.70 -17.11 7.31
CA ALA A 85 -14.83 -17.20 8.20
C ALA A 85 -15.08 -15.87 8.95
N ILE A 86 -14.04 -15.25 9.50
CA ILE A 86 -14.16 -13.94 10.18
C ILE A 86 -14.73 -12.87 9.25
N THR A 87 -14.25 -12.77 8.00
CA THR A 87 -14.76 -11.82 7.01
C THR A 87 -16.13 -12.16 6.49
N HIS A 88 -16.65 -13.34 6.80
CA HIS A 88 -17.98 -13.81 6.45
C HIS A 88 -18.82 -14.12 7.69
N LEU A 89 -18.99 -13.13 8.58
CA LEU A 89 -19.82 -13.18 9.79
C LEU A 89 -19.41 -14.25 10.82
N GLY A 90 -18.19 -14.74 10.78
CA GLY A 90 -17.70 -15.79 11.68
C GLY A 90 -18.17 -17.19 11.33
N VAL A 91 -18.76 -17.39 10.16
CA VAL A 91 -19.38 -18.64 9.75
C VAL A 91 -18.39 -19.52 8.98
N SER A 92 -18.30 -20.80 9.37
CA SER A 92 -17.51 -21.80 8.66
C SER A 92 -18.02 -22.00 7.23
N SER A 93 -17.09 -21.98 6.24
CA SER A 93 -17.40 -22.24 4.84
C SER A 93 -17.45 -23.72 4.46
N VAL A 94 -17.25 -24.62 5.43
CA VAL A 94 -16.99 -26.04 5.18
C VAL A 94 -18.24 -26.84 4.79
N ASN A 95 -19.44 -26.31 5.04
CA ASN A 95 -20.70 -27.03 4.78
C ASN A 95 -21.42 -26.47 3.56
N ASN A 96 -21.82 -27.38 2.65
CA ASN A 96 -22.56 -27.04 1.43
C ASN A 96 -23.98 -26.55 1.71
N ASN A 97 -24.57 -26.90 2.85
CA ASN A 97 -25.94 -26.54 3.22
C ASN A 97 -25.94 -25.28 4.09
N SER A 98 -26.71 -24.28 3.71
CA SER A 98 -26.79 -23.00 4.42
C SER A 98 -27.28 -23.12 5.86
N TRP A 99 -28.09 -24.14 6.15
CA TRP A 99 -28.61 -24.40 7.50
C TRP A 99 -27.67 -25.19 8.42
N GLU A 100 -26.57 -25.74 7.88
CA GLU A 100 -25.55 -26.48 8.63
C GLU A 100 -24.32 -25.64 8.96
N ARG A 101 -24.35 -24.36 8.63
CA ARG A 101 -23.24 -23.45 8.90
C ARG A 101 -23.01 -23.30 10.39
N LYS A 102 -21.76 -23.50 10.82
CA LYS A 102 -21.36 -23.34 12.21
C LYS A 102 -20.71 -21.98 12.43
N LEU A 103 -21.12 -21.29 13.47
CA LEU A 103 -20.42 -20.11 13.96
C LEU A 103 -19.16 -20.59 14.67
N ILE A 104 -17.98 -20.17 14.18
CA ILE A 104 -16.66 -20.56 14.74
C ILE A 104 -15.96 -19.40 15.45
N SER A 105 -16.40 -18.17 15.20
CA SER A 105 -15.84 -16.95 15.77
C SER A 105 -16.86 -15.81 15.68
N SER A 106 -16.66 -14.73 16.42
CA SER A 106 -17.25 -13.45 16.03
C SER A 106 -16.64 -13.00 14.68
N GLY A 107 -17.43 -12.30 13.85
CA GLY A 107 -16.97 -11.89 12.54
C GLY A 107 -17.73 -10.69 12.01
N TRP A 108 -17.30 -10.24 10.83
CA TRP A 108 -17.84 -9.06 10.15
C TRP A 108 -18.26 -9.40 8.72
N LYS A 109 -19.10 -8.59 8.15
CA LYS A 109 -19.45 -8.66 6.73
C LYS A 109 -18.43 -7.83 5.93
N MET A 110 -17.34 -8.45 5.53
CA MET A 110 -16.22 -7.79 4.83
C MET A 110 -15.93 -8.36 3.43
N HIS A 111 -16.73 -9.30 2.94
CA HIS A 111 -16.55 -9.87 1.61
C HIS A 111 -16.97 -8.87 0.53
N PRO A 112 -16.18 -8.71 -0.54
CA PRO A 112 -16.53 -7.85 -1.67
C PRO A 112 -17.72 -8.43 -2.45
N ASN A 113 -18.42 -7.57 -3.16
CA ASN A 113 -19.45 -8.02 -4.11
C ASN A 113 -18.84 -8.42 -5.46
N SER A 114 -19.64 -9.08 -6.31
CA SER A 114 -19.18 -9.59 -7.61
C SER A 114 -18.70 -8.48 -8.56
N ALA A 115 -19.28 -7.27 -8.49
CA ALA A 115 -18.86 -6.16 -9.34
C ALA A 115 -17.46 -5.67 -8.95
N GLN A 116 -17.19 -5.53 -7.65
CA GLN A 116 -15.85 -5.20 -7.14
C GLN A 116 -14.81 -6.25 -7.54
N CYS A 117 -15.15 -7.54 -7.38
CA CYS A 117 -14.28 -8.65 -7.78
C CYS A 117 -14.01 -8.64 -9.30
N TYR A 118 -15.01 -8.38 -10.12
CA TYR A 118 -14.87 -8.32 -11.56
C TYR A 118 -13.94 -7.19 -12.01
N VAL A 119 -14.13 -5.98 -11.47
CA VAL A 119 -13.26 -4.83 -11.78
C VAL A 119 -11.82 -5.11 -11.36
N ALA A 120 -11.62 -5.62 -10.13
CA ALA A 120 -10.29 -6.00 -9.65
C ALA A 120 -9.62 -7.06 -10.53
N LEU A 121 -10.37 -8.09 -10.96
CA LEU A 121 -9.85 -9.12 -11.86
C LEU A 121 -9.41 -8.53 -13.19
N LYS A 122 -10.21 -7.67 -13.80
CA LYS A 122 -9.87 -7.02 -15.08
C LYS A 122 -8.64 -6.12 -14.99
N ASN A 123 -8.45 -5.44 -13.86
CA ASN A 123 -7.25 -4.65 -13.62
C ASN A 123 -6.02 -5.53 -13.32
N LEU A 124 -6.21 -6.66 -12.64
CA LEU A 124 -5.15 -7.62 -12.39
C LEU A 124 -4.64 -8.28 -13.68
N GLU A 125 -5.53 -8.58 -14.63
CA GLU A 125 -5.16 -9.13 -15.95
C GLU A 125 -4.21 -8.19 -16.73
N LYS A 126 -4.30 -6.87 -16.51
CA LYS A 126 -3.46 -5.84 -17.15
C LYS A 126 -2.25 -5.41 -16.30
N LEU A 127 -2.03 -6.04 -15.16
CA LEU A 127 -1.06 -5.56 -14.19
C LEU A 127 0.38 -5.52 -14.73
N ASP A 128 0.80 -6.52 -15.52
CA ASP A 128 2.17 -6.57 -16.05
C ASP A 128 2.41 -5.42 -17.03
N GLU A 129 1.47 -5.13 -17.93
CA GLU A 129 1.52 -4.00 -18.86
C GLU A 129 1.55 -2.66 -18.11
N LYS A 130 0.69 -2.51 -17.12
CA LYS A 130 0.66 -1.34 -16.24
C LYS A 130 1.99 -1.15 -15.52
N ASN A 131 2.54 -2.20 -14.91
CA ASN A 131 3.81 -2.14 -14.20
C ASN A 131 4.97 -1.77 -15.13
N GLN A 132 4.99 -2.30 -16.36
CA GLN A 132 5.98 -1.93 -17.36
C GLN A 132 5.91 -0.42 -17.67
N ARG A 133 4.71 0.11 -17.92
CA ARG A 133 4.53 1.54 -18.19
C ARG A 133 4.95 2.42 -17.02
N ILE A 134 4.58 2.02 -15.80
CA ILE A 134 4.99 2.72 -14.58
C ILE A 134 6.52 2.71 -14.42
N ASP A 135 7.20 1.61 -14.73
CA ASP A 135 8.65 1.53 -14.66
C ASP A 135 9.33 2.45 -15.71
N GLU A 136 8.76 2.57 -16.91
CA GLU A 136 9.23 3.52 -17.92
C GLU A 136 9.14 4.98 -17.44
N ILE A 137 8.00 5.37 -16.85
CA ILE A 137 7.79 6.72 -16.30
C ILE A 137 8.75 6.95 -15.13
N LYS A 138 8.86 5.97 -14.23
CA LYS A 138 9.76 6.02 -13.07
C LYS A 138 11.22 6.26 -13.50
N ASN A 139 11.67 5.56 -14.52
CA ASN A 139 13.04 5.69 -15.01
C ASN A 139 13.29 7.09 -15.59
N GLN A 140 12.36 7.66 -16.35
CA GLN A 140 12.46 9.03 -16.84
C GLN A 140 12.51 10.05 -15.69
N TYR A 141 11.69 9.88 -14.66
CA TYR A 141 11.71 10.75 -13.48
C TYR A 141 13.00 10.58 -12.66
N ASN A 142 13.47 9.34 -12.46
CA ASN A 142 14.72 9.06 -11.74
C ASN A 142 15.92 9.73 -12.42
N GLU A 143 15.99 9.65 -13.75
CA GLU A 143 17.03 10.32 -14.55
C GLU A 143 16.92 11.85 -14.45
N ALA A 144 15.71 12.39 -14.65
CA ALA A 144 15.49 13.84 -14.69
C ALA A 144 15.67 14.54 -13.34
N PHE A 145 15.44 13.85 -12.23
CA PHE A 145 15.52 14.41 -10.87
C PHE A 145 16.73 13.92 -10.09
N GLU A 146 17.56 13.06 -10.68
CA GLU A 146 18.72 12.43 -10.03
C GLU A 146 18.34 11.68 -8.73
N LEU A 147 17.20 10.98 -8.77
CA LEU A 147 16.64 10.26 -7.63
C LEU A 147 16.56 8.76 -7.89
N THR A 148 16.45 7.98 -6.82
CA THR A 148 16.17 6.53 -6.91
C THR A 148 14.85 6.24 -6.22
N ASN A 149 13.74 6.42 -6.92
CA ASN A 149 12.45 5.95 -6.45
C ASN A 149 12.23 4.48 -6.86
N ARG A 150 11.85 3.63 -5.92
CA ARG A 150 11.57 2.20 -6.17
C ARG A 150 10.08 1.88 -6.21
N SER A 151 9.23 2.80 -5.72
CA SER A 151 7.78 2.59 -5.69
C SER A 151 7.17 2.59 -7.10
N ARG A 152 6.12 1.80 -7.30
CA ARG A 152 5.24 1.82 -8.47
C ARG A 152 3.90 2.50 -8.21
N HIS A 153 3.72 3.08 -7.03
CA HIS A 153 2.46 3.72 -6.63
C HIS A 153 2.58 5.22 -6.42
N LEU A 154 3.65 5.68 -5.78
CA LEU A 154 3.88 7.10 -5.53
C LEU A 154 5.28 7.50 -6.02
N TYR A 155 5.37 8.64 -6.69
CA TYR A 155 6.65 9.27 -6.97
C TYR A 155 6.79 10.53 -6.11
N ARG A 156 7.78 10.54 -5.23
CA ARG A 156 8.01 11.59 -4.23
C ARG A 156 9.30 12.32 -4.52
N ILE A 157 9.24 13.64 -4.42
CA ILE A 157 10.38 14.56 -4.51
C ILE A 157 10.46 15.41 -3.25
N GLU A 158 11.56 16.10 -3.05
CA GLU A 158 11.70 17.12 -2.02
C GLU A 158 11.62 18.51 -2.66
N ALA A 159 10.87 19.42 -2.06
CA ALA A 159 10.77 20.81 -2.42
C ALA A 159 11.14 21.69 -1.21
N GLN A 160 12.03 22.67 -1.40
CA GLN A 160 12.51 23.54 -0.32
C GLN A 160 11.38 24.32 0.33
N ASN A 161 10.50 24.90 -0.50
CA ASN A 161 9.27 25.54 -0.04
C ASN A 161 8.06 24.76 -0.57
N LYS A 162 7.69 23.71 0.15
CA LYS A 162 6.61 22.81 -0.24
C LYS A 162 5.30 23.50 -0.60
N LYS A 163 4.88 24.49 0.19
CA LYS A 163 3.59 25.18 -0.05
C LYS A 163 3.62 26.00 -1.33
N GLU A 164 4.70 26.71 -1.56
CA GLU A 164 4.90 27.48 -2.76
C GLU A 164 5.03 26.60 -4.00
N PHE A 165 5.82 25.56 -3.91
CA PHE A 165 5.95 24.54 -4.96
C PHE A 165 4.59 23.95 -5.36
N MET A 166 3.80 23.48 -4.40
CA MET A 166 2.47 22.91 -4.68
C MET A 166 1.52 23.91 -5.32
N ARG A 167 1.59 25.20 -4.93
CA ARG A 167 0.81 26.26 -5.55
C ARG A 167 1.24 26.47 -6.99
N ASN A 168 2.54 26.62 -7.26
CA ASN A 168 3.07 26.81 -8.60
C ASN A 168 2.71 25.63 -9.53
N MET A 169 2.81 24.40 -9.04
CA MET A 169 2.39 23.22 -9.81
C MET A 169 0.90 23.26 -10.14
N LYS A 170 0.06 23.66 -9.19
CA LYS A 170 -1.38 23.81 -9.42
C LYS A 170 -1.70 24.88 -10.49
N ASP A 171 -0.97 25.98 -10.50
CA ASP A 171 -1.14 27.06 -11.51
C ASP A 171 -0.78 26.57 -12.93
N PHE A 172 0.09 25.56 -13.05
CA PHE A 172 0.38 24.86 -14.31
C PHE A 172 -0.59 23.70 -14.60
N GLY A 173 -1.60 23.46 -13.78
CA GLY A 173 -2.53 22.33 -13.92
C GLY A 173 -1.90 20.97 -13.52
N ILE A 174 -0.80 20.99 -12.77
CA ILE A 174 -0.15 19.78 -12.22
C ILE A 174 -0.63 19.57 -10.79
N GLU A 175 -1.45 18.54 -10.58
CA GLU A 175 -1.90 18.17 -9.23
C GLU A 175 -0.76 17.48 -8.47
N THR A 176 -0.52 17.92 -7.25
CA THR A 176 0.48 17.34 -6.36
C THR A 176 -0.18 16.82 -5.08
N GLY A 177 0.46 15.84 -4.44
CA GLY A 177 -0.07 15.19 -3.26
C GLY A 177 0.83 15.31 -2.03
N PHE A 178 0.21 15.10 -0.86
CA PHE A 178 0.90 15.02 0.43
C PHE A 178 0.76 13.62 1.02
N HIS A 179 1.77 12.77 0.82
CA HIS A 179 1.77 11.39 1.29
C HIS A 179 3.00 11.09 2.16
N TYR A 180 2.92 11.21 3.52
CA TYR A 180 1.75 11.62 4.31
C TYR A 180 2.17 12.56 5.42
N GLY A 181 1.20 13.22 6.10
CA GLY A 181 1.46 14.00 7.31
C GLY A 181 1.93 13.11 8.46
N PRO A 182 2.77 13.63 9.37
CA PRO A 182 3.22 12.88 10.53
C PRO A 182 2.04 12.54 11.44
N ALA A 183 1.73 11.25 11.61
CA ALA A 183 0.58 10.80 12.39
C ALA A 183 0.62 11.31 13.84
N HIS A 184 1.82 11.37 14.46
CA HIS A 184 2.01 11.83 15.82
C HIS A 184 1.71 13.34 16.04
N LEU A 185 1.64 14.14 14.97
CA LEU A 185 1.21 15.54 15.02
C LEU A 185 -0.30 15.71 14.85
N ASN A 186 -1.03 14.63 14.52
CA ASN A 186 -2.47 14.69 14.43
C ASN A 186 -3.06 14.81 15.85
N PRO A 187 -3.91 15.82 16.14
CA PRO A 187 -4.49 16.02 17.47
C PRO A 187 -5.20 14.79 18.04
N PHE A 188 -5.74 13.93 17.18
CA PHE A 188 -6.38 12.68 17.60
C PHE A 188 -5.41 11.69 18.25
N TYR A 189 -4.13 11.66 17.82
CA TYR A 189 -3.08 10.78 18.34
C TYR A 189 -2.14 11.46 19.32
N SER A 190 -2.31 12.75 19.61
CA SER A 190 -1.40 13.55 20.44
C SER A 190 -1.35 13.15 21.91
N ILE A 191 -2.25 12.26 22.34
CA ILE A 191 -2.33 11.76 23.72
C ILE A 191 -1.21 10.77 24.02
N GLU A 192 -0.66 10.11 23.01
CA GLU A 192 0.45 9.17 23.17
C GLU A 192 1.78 9.91 23.08
N LYS A 193 2.56 9.88 24.17
CA LYS A 193 3.91 10.45 24.19
C LYS A 193 4.82 9.67 23.23
N SER A 194 4.92 10.13 21.99
CA SER A 194 5.98 9.72 21.08
C SER A 194 7.28 10.43 21.47
N GLY A 195 8.42 9.73 21.41
CA GLY A 195 9.72 10.38 21.51
C GLY A 195 9.96 11.36 20.35
N PRO A 196 11.09 12.08 20.32
CA PRO A 196 11.40 13.04 19.29
C PRO A 196 11.41 12.34 17.92
N LEU A 197 10.62 12.87 16.97
CA LEU A 197 10.48 12.37 15.61
C LEU A 197 10.87 13.48 14.60
N ASP A 198 11.96 14.20 14.92
CA ASP A 198 12.41 15.37 14.16
C ASP A 198 12.66 15.05 12.68
N LYS A 199 13.29 13.90 12.39
CA LYS A 199 13.49 13.44 11.00
C LYS A 199 12.18 13.22 10.26
N THR A 200 11.14 12.72 10.93
CA THR A 200 9.80 12.53 10.33
C THR A 200 9.16 13.87 10.02
N ILE A 201 9.28 14.85 10.94
CA ILE A 201 8.76 16.20 10.77
C ILE A 201 9.49 16.88 9.61
N GLU A 202 10.82 16.86 9.62
CA GLU A 202 11.65 17.44 8.56
C GLU A 202 11.33 16.83 7.19
N SER A 203 11.36 15.52 7.05
CA SER A 203 11.05 14.85 5.80
C SER A 203 9.64 15.20 5.30
N SER A 204 8.64 15.15 6.17
CA SER A 204 7.26 15.45 5.78
C SER A 204 7.05 16.92 5.38
N SER A 205 7.86 17.84 5.92
CA SER A 205 7.79 19.27 5.58
C SER A 205 8.24 19.57 4.14
N LYS A 206 9.08 18.74 3.57
CA LYS A 206 9.67 18.90 2.23
C LYS A 206 9.06 17.97 1.17
N THR A 207 8.58 16.78 1.59
CA THR A 207 8.13 15.75 0.66
C THR A 207 6.82 16.11 -0.03
N VAL A 208 6.81 16.00 -1.37
CA VAL A 208 5.64 16.17 -2.24
C VAL A 208 5.58 15.00 -3.21
N SER A 209 4.38 14.48 -3.46
CA SER A 209 4.13 13.51 -4.53
C SER A 209 3.69 14.23 -5.80
N ILE A 210 4.33 13.90 -6.91
CA ILE A 210 3.99 14.40 -8.25
C ILE A 210 3.14 13.35 -8.99
N PRO A 211 2.45 13.71 -10.10
CA PRO A 211 1.63 12.78 -10.86
C PRO A 211 2.44 11.55 -11.31
N PHE A 212 1.90 10.37 -11.01
CA PHE A 212 2.58 9.11 -11.30
C PHE A 212 1.55 8.00 -11.52
N ASN A 213 1.15 7.81 -12.76
CA ASN A 213 0.21 6.77 -13.17
C ASN A 213 0.42 6.40 -14.64
N GLU A 214 -0.04 5.24 -15.04
CA GLU A 214 0.16 4.66 -16.37
C GLU A 214 -0.49 5.43 -17.52
N SER A 215 -1.45 6.31 -17.23
CA SER A 215 -2.16 7.09 -18.27
C SER A 215 -1.40 8.35 -18.71
N LEU A 216 -0.32 8.72 -18.01
CA LEU A 216 0.50 9.87 -18.40
C LEU A 216 1.12 9.65 -19.77
N SER A 217 0.89 10.60 -20.69
CA SER A 217 1.58 10.63 -21.98
C SER A 217 3.05 11.06 -21.84
N ASN A 218 3.86 10.72 -22.81
CA ASN A 218 5.26 11.19 -22.81
C ASN A 218 5.35 12.72 -22.86
N ARG A 219 4.35 13.40 -23.42
CA ARG A 219 4.25 14.86 -23.40
C ARG A 219 4.01 15.39 -21.99
N ASP A 220 3.08 14.75 -21.24
CA ASP A 220 2.80 15.13 -19.86
C ASP A 220 4.01 14.92 -18.96
N ILE A 221 4.72 13.80 -19.15
CA ILE A 221 5.93 13.47 -18.38
C ILE A 221 7.00 14.55 -18.60
N LYS A 222 7.28 14.93 -19.86
CA LYS A 222 8.24 16.00 -20.18
C LYS A 222 7.83 17.34 -19.59
N PHE A 223 6.53 17.67 -19.66
CA PHE A 223 5.99 18.89 -19.09
C PHE A 223 6.15 18.92 -17.57
N ILE A 224 5.82 17.82 -16.88
CA ILE A 224 6.00 17.70 -15.43
C ILE A 224 7.48 17.86 -15.06
N ILE A 225 8.38 17.18 -15.76
CA ILE A 225 9.83 17.26 -15.52
C ILE A 225 10.32 18.72 -15.64
N ASP A 226 9.92 19.42 -16.71
CA ASP A 226 10.30 20.83 -16.93
C ASP A 226 9.84 21.70 -15.74
N LYS A 227 8.56 21.59 -15.36
CA LYS A 227 8.03 22.44 -14.28
C LYS A 227 8.63 22.09 -12.92
N VAL A 228 8.80 20.81 -12.62
CA VAL A 228 9.42 20.38 -11.36
C VAL A 228 10.86 20.90 -11.25
N ASN A 229 11.69 20.78 -12.29
CA ASN A 229 13.07 21.25 -12.26
C ASN A 229 13.21 22.77 -12.13
N ASN A 230 12.24 23.53 -12.62
CA ASN A 230 12.26 24.99 -12.54
C ASN A 230 11.77 25.53 -11.19
N TYR A 231 11.06 24.75 -10.38
CA TYR A 231 10.35 25.24 -9.18
C TYR A 231 10.57 24.44 -7.90
N LYS A 232 11.33 23.32 -7.91
CA LYS A 232 11.56 22.48 -6.69
C LYS A 232 12.56 23.09 -5.68
#